data_d0589648cbe9613e6f6d64002ac24a22
#
_entry.id   d0589648cbe9613e6f6d64002ac24a22
#
_cell.length_a   1.000
_cell.length_b   1.000
_cell.length_c   1.000
_cell.angle_alpha   90.00
_cell.angle_beta   90.00
_cell.angle_gamma   90.00
#
_symmetry.space_group_name_H-M   'P 1'
#
loop_
_entity.id
_entity.type
_entity.pdbx_description
1 polymer ?
#
loop_
_entity_poly.entity_id
_entity_poly.type
_entity_poly.pdbx_seq_one_letter_code
_entity_poly.pdbx_strand_id
1 'polypeptide(L)'
;MDRKALMDILPHRDGMLLLDAAEAVNGEARGTVTIRGDEWFLQGHFPGNPVVPGVILCEILAQSVCVLLSEEPELRGGEKTPMYTGLNNARFKSPVRPGDVLETRCRVTRIKKPFYFAEGEGYVGERLCVRAEFSFAIV
;
A
#
# COMPACT_ATOMS: atom_id res chain seq x y z
N MET A 1 -4.04 0.32 13.70
CA MET A 1 -3.22 1.54 13.74
C MET A 1 -3.89 2.62 12.89
N ASP A 2 -4.04 3.79 13.48
CA ASP A 2 -4.52 4.96 12.77
C ASP A 2 -3.37 5.64 12.02
N ARG A 3 -3.68 6.73 11.34
CA ARG A 3 -2.70 7.47 10.53
C ARG A 3 -1.51 7.95 11.36
N LYS A 4 -1.75 8.39 12.59
CA LYS A 4 -0.68 8.86 13.48
C LYS A 4 0.28 7.72 13.83
N ALA A 5 -0.26 6.55 14.17
CA ALA A 5 0.56 5.38 14.48
C ALA A 5 1.33 4.90 13.25
N LEU A 6 0.73 4.99 12.06
CA LEU A 6 1.41 4.63 10.81
C LEU A 6 2.63 5.51 10.55
N MET A 7 2.58 6.78 10.94
CA MET A 7 3.72 7.69 10.77
C MET A 7 4.94 7.29 11.58
N ASP A 8 4.76 6.51 12.63
CA ASP A 8 5.86 6.02 13.45
C ASP A 8 6.62 4.88 12.77
N ILE A 9 5.99 4.17 11.85
CA ILE A 9 6.58 3.02 11.19
C ILE A 9 6.81 3.20 9.70
N LEU A 10 6.09 4.10 9.05
CA LEU A 10 6.25 4.40 7.63
C LEU A 10 7.00 5.72 7.46
N PRO A 11 7.97 5.80 6.53
CA PRO A 11 8.67 7.06 6.27
C PRO A 11 7.83 8.06 5.47
N HIS A 12 6.71 7.62 4.90
CA HIS A 12 5.84 8.45 4.06
C HIS A 12 5.19 9.57 4.86
N ARG A 13 5.03 10.74 4.24
CA ARG A 13 4.43 11.92 4.88
C ARG A 13 3.52 12.65 3.91
N ASP A 14 2.63 13.45 4.49
CA ASP A 14 1.73 14.34 3.75
C ASP A 14 0.93 13.60 2.67
N GLY A 15 0.94 14.09 1.44
CA GLY A 15 0.19 13.48 0.34
C GLY A 15 0.67 12.11 -0.08
N MET A 16 1.87 11.69 0.34
CA MET A 16 2.39 10.36 0.02
C MET A 16 2.12 9.31 1.09
N LEU A 17 1.57 9.69 2.23
CA LEU A 17 1.03 8.72 3.19
C LEU A 17 -0.42 8.46 2.82
N LEU A 18 -0.65 7.35 2.14
CA LEU A 18 -1.94 7.07 1.50
C LEU A 18 -2.91 6.28 2.38
N LEU A 19 -2.41 5.45 3.28
CA LEU A 19 -3.25 4.66 4.18
C LEU A 19 -3.90 5.51 5.26
N ASP A 20 -5.17 5.26 5.53
CA ASP A 20 -5.87 5.85 6.68
C ASP A 20 -5.63 5.03 7.94
N ALA A 21 -5.60 3.71 7.80
CA ALA A 21 -5.36 2.78 8.89
C ALA A 21 -4.79 1.47 8.35
N ALA A 22 -4.07 0.75 9.19
CA ALA A 22 -3.58 -0.58 8.85
C ALA A 22 -3.25 -1.37 10.12
N GLU A 23 -3.24 -2.68 9.98
CA GLU A 23 -2.83 -3.59 11.06
C GLU A 23 -2.21 -4.85 10.47
N ALA A 24 -1.38 -5.52 11.27
CA ALA A 24 -0.84 -6.83 10.93
C ALA A 24 -1.64 -7.88 11.70
N VAL A 25 -2.24 -8.82 10.97
CA VAL A 25 -3.06 -9.88 11.56
C VAL A 25 -2.61 -11.21 10.97
N ASN A 26 -2.05 -12.08 11.80
CA ASN A 26 -1.62 -13.43 11.39
C ASN A 26 -0.71 -13.42 10.14
N GLY A 27 0.26 -12.51 10.12
CA GLY A 27 1.21 -12.41 9.01
C GLY A 27 0.67 -11.72 7.76
N GLU A 28 -0.53 -11.16 7.83
CA GLU A 28 -1.14 -10.42 6.75
C GLU A 28 -1.32 -8.95 7.16
N ALA A 29 -0.92 -8.03 6.28
CA ALA A 29 -1.20 -6.62 6.50
C ALA A 29 -2.55 -6.30 5.90
N ARG A 30 -3.41 -5.68 6.69
CA ARG A 30 -4.73 -5.21 6.27
C ARG A 30 -4.80 -3.72 6.45
N GLY A 31 -4.97 -3.00 5.36
CA GLY A 31 -5.05 -1.55 5.37
C GLY A 31 -6.37 -1.06 4.81
N THR A 32 -6.71 0.18 5.12
CA THR A 32 -7.89 0.84 4.57
C THR A 32 -7.55 2.25 4.15
N VAL A 33 -8.18 2.69 3.07
CA VAL A 33 -8.16 4.09 2.66
C VAL A 33 -9.51 4.43 2.05
N THR A 34 -10.09 5.54 2.52
CA THR A 34 -11.33 6.09 1.96
C THR A 34 -10.96 7.14 0.93
N ILE A 35 -11.45 6.98 -0.29
CA ILE A 35 -11.23 7.94 -1.36
C ILE A 35 -12.31 9.01 -1.24
N ARG A 36 -11.90 10.25 -0.93
CA ARG A 36 -12.83 11.36 -0.67
C ARG A 36 -13.21 12.13 -1.91
N GLY A 37 -12.26 12.33 -2.82
CA GLY A 37 -12.48 13.07 -4.06
C GLY A 37 -11.60 14.32 -4.21
N ASP A 38 -10.96 14.75 -3.12
CA ASP A 38 -10.08 15.91 -3.10
C ASP A 38 -8.58 15.55 -3.13
N GLU A 39 -8.27 14.28 -3.23
CA GLU A 39 -6.88 13.82 -3.24
C GLU A 39 -6.15 14.34 -4.47
N TRP A 40 -4.85 14.66 -4.28
CA TRP A 40 -4.02 15.24 -5.33
C TRP A 40 -3.92 14.35 -6.58
N PHE A 41 -3.93 13.02 -6.42
CA PHE A 41 -3.78 12.09 -7.53
C PHE A 41 -5.04 11.95 -8.38
N LEU A 42 -6.15 12.49 -7.96
CA LEU A 42 -7.39 12.51 -8.74
C LEU A 42 -7.47 13.70 -9.69
N GLN A 43 -6.64 14.72 -9.46
CA GLN A 43 -6.67 15.94 -10.23
C GLN A 43 -6.21 15.65 -11.67
N GLY A 44 -7.11 15.84 -12.63
CA GLY A 44 -6.84 15.54 -14.02
C GLY A 44 -6.92 14.06 -14.40
N HIS A 45 -7.29 13.17 -13.49
CA HIS A 45 -7.34 11.73 -13.76
C HIS A 45 -8.72 11.15 -13.43
N PHE A 46 -9.75 11.39 -14.23
CA PHE A 46 -9.83 12.20 -15.43
C PHE A 46 -10.85 13.32 -15.23
N PRO A 47 -10.83 14.42 -16.00
CA PRO A 47 -11.82 15.48 -15.83
C PRO A 47 -13.25 14.96 -15.94
N GLY A 48 -14.08 15.23 -14.92
CA GLY A 48 -15.47 14.78 -14.87
C GLY A 48 -15.66 13.27 -14.61
N ASN A 49 -14.56 12.50 -14.50
CA ASN A 49 -14.61 11.07 -14.24
C ASN A 49 -13.39 10.66 -13.40
N PRO A 50 -13.33 11.06 -12.13
CA PRO A 50 -12.16 10.78 -11.30
C PRO A 50 -12.06 9.30 -10.96
N VAL A 51 -10.87 8.74 -11.19
CA VAL A 51 -10.52 7.38 -10.80
C VAL A 51 -9.12 7.38 -10.21
N VAL A 52 -8.88 6.52 -9.23
CA VAL A 52 -7.54 6.39 -8.64
C VAL A 52 -6.58 5.79 -9.66
N PRO A 53 -5.45 6.46 -9.96
CA PRO A 53 -4.48 5.90 -10.90
C PRO A 53 -3.97 4.53 -10.43
N GLY A 54 -3.76 3.62 -11.39
CA GLY A 54 -3.30 2.27 -11.06
C GLY A 54 -2.00 2.24 -10.27
N VAL A 55 -1.06 3.14 -10.61
CA VAL A 55 0.21 3.22 -9.88
C VAL A 55 0.03 3.63 -8.42
N ILE A 56 -1.00 4.42 -8.13
CA ILE A 56 -1.34 4.80 -6.76
C ILE A 56 -1.94 3.60 -6.02
N LEU A 57 -2.77 2.81 -6.66
CA LEU A 57 -3.28 1.57 -6.07
C LEU A 57 -2.13 0.64 -5.69
N CYS A 58 -1.13 0.49 -6.55
CA CYS A 58 0.06 -0.30 -6.25
C CYS A 58 0.83 0.28 -5.07
N GLU A 59 0.95 1.62 -4.99
CA GLU A 59 1.63 2.27 -3.87
C GLU A 59 0.89 2.04 -2.55
N ILE A 60 -0.44 2.06 -2.57
CA ILE A 60 -1.25 1.75 -1.38
C ILE A 60 -0.96 0.33 -0.89
N LEU A 61 -0.92 -0.65 -1.81
CA LEU A 61 -0.56 -2.02 -1.47
C LEU A 61 0.85 -2.10 -0.89
N ALA A 62 1.80 -1.41 -1.49
CA ALA A 62 3.19 -1.40 -1.03
C ALA A 62 3.31 -0.80 0.38
N GLN A 63 2.59 0.27 0.68
CA GLN A 63 2.58 0.83 2.02
C GLN A 63 2.00 -0.15 3.04
N SER A 64 0.99 -0.91 2.65
CA SER A 64 0.46 -1.98 3.49
C SER A 64 1.51 -3.05 3.78
N VAL A 65 2.31 -3.44 2.78
CA VAL A 65 3.42 -4.38 2.97
C VAL A 65 4.44 -3.80 3.96
N CYS A 66 4.72 -2.51 3.89
CA CYS A 66 5.68 -1.86 4.79
C CYS A 66 5.24 -1.96 6.26
N VAL A 67 3.96 -2.10 6.53
CA VAL A 67 3.48 -2.36 7.90
C VAL A 67 4.03 -3.68 8.42
N LEU A 68 4.06 -4.72 7.59
CA LEU A 68 4.68 -6.00 7.96
C LEU A 68 6.20 -5.87 8.05
N LEU A 69 6.82 -5.19 7.10
CA LEU A 69 8.28 -5.04 7.08
C LEU A 69 8.77 -4.25 8.30
N SER A 70 7.95 -3.36 8.85
CA SER A 70 8.31 -2.59 10.04
C SER A 70 8.54 -3.47 11.26
N GLU A 71 8.05 -4.72 11.27
CA GLU A 71 8.28 -5.68 12.34
C GLU A 71 9.67 -6.31 12.25
N GLU A 72 10.36 -6.16 11.11
CA GLU A 72 11.69 -6.68 10.93
C GLU A 72 12.69 -5.90 11.79
N PRO A 73 13.61 -6.60 12.51
CA PRO A 73 14.57 -5.92 13.38
C PRO A 73 15.41 -4.86 12.68
N GLU A 74 15.69 -5.05 11.40
CA GLU A 74 16.50 -4.15 10.59
C GLU A 74 15.84 -2.78 10.39
N LEU A 75 14.51 -2.70 10.49
CA LEU A 75 13.77 -1.45 10.30
C LEU A 75 13.42 -0.75 11.60
N ARG A 76 13.53 -1.43 12.74
CA ARG A 76 13.09 -0.88 14.04
C ARG A 76 13.87 0.33 14.52
N GLY A 77 15.12 0.47 14.11
CA GLY A 77 15.96 1.59 14.52
C GLY A 77 15.78 2.85 13.67
N GLY A 78 15.03 2.77 12.59
CA GLY A 78 14.84 3.89 11.66
C GLY A 78 16.06 4.18 10.80
N GLU A 79 17.11 3.36 10.87
CA GLU A 79 18.34 3.54 10.11
C GLU A 79 18.25 3.02 8.68
N LYS A 80 17.36 2.09 8.44
CA LYS A 80 17.16 1.48 7.12
C LYS A 80 15.75 1.74 6.61
N THR A 81 15.62 1.79 5.30
CA THR A 81 14.38 2.11 4.61
C THR A 81 14.05 1.01 3.60
N PRO A 82 12.79 0.59 3.50
CA PRO A 82 12.39 -0.29 2.41
C PRO A 82 12.31 0.51 1.12
N MET A 83 13.04 0.04 0.11
CA MET A 83 13.06 0.64 -1.21
C MET A 83 12.48 -0.33 -2.23
N TYR A 84 11.58 0.15 -3.07
CA TYR A 84 11.06 -0.64 -4.18
C TYR A 84 12.18 -1.11 -5.09
N THR A 85 12.19 -2.39 -5.43
CA THR A 85 13.11 -2.94 -6.43
C THR A 85 12.38 -3.57 -7.60
N GLY A 86 11.10 -3.86 -7.45
CA GLY A 86 10.33 -4.40 -8.55
C GLY A 86 8.84 -4.44 -8.30
N LEU A 87 8.09 -4.39 -9.38
CA LEU A 87 6.63 -4.52 -9.39
C LEU A 87 6.30 -5.47 -10.54
N ASN A 88 5.68 -6.61 -10.21
CA ASN A 88 5.39 -7.66 -11.19
C ASN A 88 3.92 -8.03 -11.15
N ASN A 89 3.43 -8.51 -12.30
CA ASN A 89 2.08 -9.07 -12.44
C ASN A 89 0.99 -8.16 -11.85
N ALA A 90 1.13 -6.85 -12.05
CA ALA A 90 0.11 -5.90 -11.63
C ALA A 90 -1.12 -6.05 -12.53
N ARG A 91 -2.28 -6.21 -11.92
CA ARG A 91 -3.56 -6.35 -12.61
C ARG A 91 -4.57 -5.39 -12.02
N PHE A 92 -5.23 -4.66 -12.87
CA PHE A 92 -6.26 -3.68 -12.50
C PHE A 92 -7.60 -4.20 -12.98
N LYS A 93 -8.42 -4.68 -12.06
CA LYS A 93 -9.65 -5.42 -12.37
C LYS A 93 -10.90 -4.55 -12.36
N SER A 94 -10.93 -3.52 -11.51
CA SER A 94 -12.05 -2.60 -11.39
C SER A 94 -11.55 -1.24 -10.94
N PRO A 95 -12.19 -0.15 -11.37
CA PRO A 95 -11.79 1.18 -10.95
C PRO A 95 -12.14 1.44 -9.49
N VAL A 96 -11.36 2.31 -8.86
CA VAL A 96 -11.61 2.83 -7.52
C VAL A 96 -11.90 4.32 -7.67
N ARG A 97 -13.03 4.76 -7.12
CA ARG A 97 -13.58 6.12 -7.29
C ARG A 97 -13.85 6.80 -5.96
N PRO A 98 -14.04 8.12 -5.98
CA PRO A 98 -14.49 8.83 -4.77
C PRO A 98 -15.70 8.16 -4.15
N GLY A 99 -15.70 8.05 -2.83
CA GLY A 99 -16.73 7.36 -2.07
C GLY A 99 -16.40 5.89 -1.77
N ASP A 100 -15.44 5.31 -2.49
CA ASP A 100 -15.03 3.93 -2.24
C ASP A 100 -14.09 3.84 -1.03
N VAL A 101 -14.23 2.75 -0.28
CA VAL A 101 -13.27 2.37 0.76
C VAL A 101 -12.47 1.18 0.20
N LEU A 102 -11.18 1.41 -0.02
CA LEU A 102 -10.28 0.37 -0.49
C LEU A 102 -9.70 -0.36 0.71
N GLU A 103 -9.84 -1.69 0.72
CA GLU A 103 -9.25 -2.54 1.74
C GLU A 103 -8.13 -3.36 1.13
N THR A 104 -6.97 -3.38 1.78
CA THR A 104 -5.81 -4.13 1.29
C THR A 104 -5.63 -5.41 2.09
N ARG A 105 -5.07 -6.41 1.42
CA ARG A 105 -4.60 -7.65 2.04
C ARG A 105 -3.28 -7.99 1.40
N CYS A 106 -2.22 -7.88 2.18
CA CYS A 106 -0.86 -8.07 1.68
C CYS A 106 -0.08 -9.00 2.60
N ARG A 107 0.87 -9.73 2.01
CA ARG A 107 1.69 -10.69 2.75
C ARG A 107 3.08 -10.77 2.15
N VAL A 108 4.05 -11.06 2.99
CA VAL A 108 5.41 -11.34 2.55
C VAL A 108 5.46 -12.79 2.12
N THR A 109 5.92 -13.04 0.91
CA THR A 109 5.95 -14.38 0.32
C THR A 109 7.32 -15.03 0.40
N ARG A 110 8.39 -14.22 0.45
CA ARG A 110 9.76 -14.73 0.47
C ARG A 110 10.69 -13.67 1.04
N ILE A 111 11.68 -14.12 1.79
CA ILE A 111 12.75 -13.26 2.31
C ILE A 111 14.08 -13.83 1.88
N LYS A 112 14.88 -13.00 1.21
CA LYS A 112 16.27 -13.31 0.85
C LYS A 112 17.07 -12.03 1.08
N LYS A 113 17.47 -11.82 2.30
CA LYS A 113 18.09 -10.56 2.75
C LYS A 113 19.21 -10.10 1.81
N PRO A 114 19.25 -8.82 1.46
CA PRO A 114 18.41 -7.72 1.94
C PRO A 114 17.06 -7.58 1.20
N PHE A 115 16.66 -8.57 0.41
CA PHE A 115 15.47 -8.52 -0.42
C PHE A 115 14.27 -9.18 0.25
N TYR A 116 13.10 -8.55 0.07
CA TYR A 116 11.82 -9.03 0.57
C TYR A 116 10.83 -9.04 -0.57
N PHE A 117 10.10 -10.14 -0.70
CA PHE A 117 9.10 -10.33 -1.74
C PHE A 117 7.73 -10.41 -1.11
N ALA A 118 6.76 -9.78 -1.73
CA ALA A 118 5.40 -9.69 -1.20
C ALA A 118 4.38 -9.71 -2.33
N GLU A 119 3.15 -9.98 -1.96
CA GLU A 119 2.02 -9.87 -2.87
C GLU A 119 0.85 -9.24 -2.12
N GLY A 120 -0.09 -8.68 -2.87
CA GLY A 120 -1.25 -8.09 -2.25
C GLY A 120 -2.40 -7.88 -3.21
N GLU A 121 -3.59 -7.73 -2.62
CA GLU A 121 -4.82 -7.39 -3.31
C GLU A 121 -5.50 -6.22 -2.64
N GLY A 122 -6.23 -5.44 -3.44
CA GLY A 122 -7.07 -4.36 -2.95
C GLY A 122 -8.51 -4.57 -3.38
N TYR A 123 -9.43 -4.42 -2.43
CA TYR A 123 -10.85 -4.66 -2.63
C TYR A 123 -11.68 -3.44 -2.26
N VAL A 124 -12.77 -3.24 -3.00
CA VAL A 124 -13.86 -2.37 -2.59
C VAL A 124 -15.05 -3.28 -2.35
N GLY A 125 -15.41 -3.51 -1.07
CA GLY A 125 -16.36 -4.55 -0.72
C GLY A 125 -15.80 -5.92 -1.12
N GLU A 126 -16.57 -6.67 -1.91
CA GLU A 126 -16.14 -7.98 -2.41
C GLU A 126 -15.47 -7.89 -3.78
N ARG A 127 -15.41 -6.69 -4.37
CA ARG A 127 -14.89 -6.49 -5.71
C ARG A 127 -13.38 -6.32 -5.69
N LEU A 128 -12.66 -7.22 -6.33
CA LEU A 128 -11.23 -7.11 -6.50
C LEU A 128 -10.92 -5.97 -7.49
N CYS A 129 -10.13 -5.00 -7.04
CA CYS A 129 -9.77 -3.84 -7.86
C CYS A 129 -8.34 -3.90 -8.38
N VAL A 130 -7.42 -4.39 -7.56
CA VAL A 130 -6.00 -4.45 -7.91
C VAL A 130 -5.35 -5.66 -7.28
N ARG A 131 -4.38 -6.23 -8.00
CA ARG A 131 -3.52 -7.31 -7.51
C ARG A 131 -2.12 -7.07 -8.04
N ALA A 132 -1.11 -7.26 -7.20
CA ALA A 132 0.28 -7.05 -7.60
C ALA A 132 1.25 -7.85 -6.73
N GLU A 133 2.45 -8.06 -7.28
CA GLU A 133 3.60 -8.65 -6.61
C GLU A 133 4.69 -7.60 -6.52
N PHE A 134 5.43 -7.59 -5.40
CA PHE A 134 6.42 -6.57 -5.10
C PHE A 134 7.74 -7.19 -4.68
N SER A 135 8.82 -6.46 -4.93
CA SER A 135 10.09 -6.72 -4.27
C SER A 135 10.62 -5.43 -3.68
N PHE A 136 11.28 -5.55 -2.53
CA PHE A 136 11.89 -4.45 -1.79
C PHE A 136 13.28 -4.85 -1.36
N ALA A 137 14.18 -3.87 -1.25
CA ALA A 137 15.43 -4.01 -0.56
C ALA A 137 15.39 -3.13 0.68
N ILE A 138 15.84 -3.67 1.81
CA ILE A 138 15.98 -2.89 3.04
C ILE A 138 17.41 -2.34 3.07
N VAL A 139 17.54 -1.06 2.89
CA VAL A 139 18.82 -0.38 2.76
C VAL A 139 18.98 0.78 3.74
#